data_6367c60dc2b8b6010c6e1dfc7292a7ca
#
_entry.id   6367c60dc2b8b6010c6e1dfc7292a7ca
#
_cell.length_a   1.000
_cell.length_b   1.000
_cell.length_c   1.000
_cell.angle_alpha   90.00
_cell.angle_beta   90.00
_cell.angle_gamma   90.00
#
_symmetry.space_group_name_H-M   'P 1'
#
loop_
_entity.id
_entity.type
_entity.pdbx_description
1 polymer ?
#
loop_
_entity_poly.entity_id
_entity_poly.type
_entity_poly.pdbx_seq_one_letter_code
_entity_poly.pdbx_strand_id
1 'polypeptide(L)'
;MFELKKATRQQVKLRLNISAPSGAGKTYSALRMAKGLVKDWTKIAVIDTENGSASLYSHLGDFNVIDLAPPFTPERYIEAINVCVKAGIECIIIDSSSHEWTTLIDDNERLAAASFRGNTWSAWSKTTPRHDKFVNTVLHCPTHVITCTRSKMDTVMGEDKKVKKVGMKDQQRDGWEYELTVSLNIDRDTHLATPSKDRTNLFEGKQPFLITEETGEQILNWCNSGVSELQVAINEMEIVANIDDLKKVWTKYKNLQINKDFVAMKDKRKTEIDAQIKAIEVKKAEQVQPTE
;
A
#
# COMPACT_ATOMS: atom_id res chain seq x y z
N MET A 1 1.21 -7.07 25.07
CA MET A 1 2.20 -6.18 25.70
C MET A 1 2.64 -5.19 24.62
N PHE A 2 2.58 -3.88 24.88
CA PHE A 2 3.05 -2.86 23.90
C PHE A 2 4.57 -2.72 24.01
N GLU A 3 5.25 -2.64 22.87
CA GLU A 3 6.69 -2.45 22.79
C GLU A 3 7.00 -1.14 22.04
N LEU A 4 7.85 -0.32 22.62
CA LEU A 4 8.35 0.88 21.96
C LEU A 4 9.49 0.50 21.02
N LYS A 5 9.31 0.76 19.71
CA LYS A 5 10.30 0.47 18.67
C LYS A 5 10.78 1.76 18.01
N LYS A 6 12.05 1.78 17.62
CA LYS A 6 12.57 2.87 16.78
C LYS A 6 11.85 2.82 15.42
N ALA A 7 11.34 3.97 14.99
CA ALA A 7 10.71 4.06 13.67
C ALA A 7 11.71 3.75 12.56
N THR A 8 11.43 2.72 11.79
CA THR A 8 12.20 2.34 10.60
C THR A 8 11.22 2.20 9.44
N ARG A 9 11.57 2.69 8.24
CA ARG A 9 10.79 2.43 7.04
C ARG A 9 11.06 0.98 6.64
N GLN A 10 10.11 0.09 6.93
CA GLN A 10 10.10 -1.27 6.39
C GLN A 10 9.58 -1.25 4.95
N GLN A 11 9.81 -2.33 4.19
CA GLN A 11 9.20 -2.48 2.88
C GLN A 11 7.68 -2.33 2.99
N VAL A 12 7.15 -1.24 2.47
CA VAL A 12 5.72 -0.95 2.50
C VAL A 12 5.07 -1.36 1.19
N LYS A 13 3.86 -1.89 1.28
CA LYS A 13 3.03 -2.12 0.10
C LYS A 13 2.23 -0.87 -0.21
N LEU A 14 2.23 -0.44 -1.48
CA LEU A 14 1.52 0.74 -1.93
C LEU A 14 0.01 0.59 -1.74
N ARG A 15 -0.62 1.67 -1.31
CA ARG A 15 -2.07 1.92 -1.35
C ARG A 15 -2.28 3.21 -2.12
N LEU A 16 -2.75 3.09 -3.36
CA LEU A 16 -2.88 4.24 -4.25
C LEU A 16 -4.29 4.29 -4.84
N ASN A 17 -4.82 5.49 -5.01
CA ASN A 17 -6.03 5.73 -5.76
C ASN A 17 -5.75 6.55 -7.03
N ILE A 18 -6.41 6.19 -8.11
CA ILE A 18 -6.49 6.98 -9.34
C ILE A 18 -7.94 7.40 -9.53
N SER A 19 -8.19 8.69 -9.40
CA SER A 19 -9.50 9.28 -9.57
C SER A 19 -9.60 10.00 -10.90
N ALA A 20 -10.70 9.76 -11.63
CA ALA A 20 -10.96 10.49 -12.87
C ALA A 20 -12.40 10.28 -13.37
N PRO A 21 -12.91 11.16 -14.25
CA PRO A 21 -14.12 10.90 -15.01
C PRO A 21 -13.99 9.67 -15.92
N SER A 22 -15.12 9.19 -16.44
CA SER A 22 -15.11 8.12 -17.45
C SER A 22 -14.35 8.59 -18.70
N GLY A 23 -13.54 7.67 -19.28
CA GLY A 23 -12.76 7.95 -20.49
C GLY A 23 -11.44 8.71 -20.27
N ALA A 24 -11.09 9.08 -19.05
CA ALA A 24 -9.83 9.79 -18.75
C ALA A 24 -8.58 8.87 -18.67
N GLY A 25 -8.70 7.56 -18.90
CA GLY A 25 -7.56 6.64 -18.97
C GLY A 25 -7.15 5.98 -17.64
N LYS A 26 -8.06 5.89 -16.65
CA LYS A 26 -7.77 5.25 -15.34
C LYS A 26 -7.17 3.85 -15.46
N THR A 27 -7.88 2.95 -16.13
CA THR A 27 -7.48 1.54 -16.30
C THR A 27 -6.12 1.42 -16.97
N TYR A 28 -5.91 2.17 -18.07
CA TYR A 28 -4.63 2.21 -18.78
C TYR A 28 -3.48 2.68 -17.89
N SER A 29 -3.70 3.78 -17.17
CA SER A 29 -2.71 4.36 -16.25
C SER A 29 -2.40 3.42 -15.08
N ALA A 30 -3.43 2.76 -14.51
CA ALA A 30 -3.26 1.79 -13.44
C ALA A 30 -2.43 0.58 -13.89
N LEU A 31 -2.68 0.04 -15.10
CA LEU A 31 -1.92 -1.08 -15.67
C LEU A 31 -0.44 -0.68 -15.91
N ARG A 32 -0.18 0.49 -16.51
CA ARG A 32 1.19 0.98 -16.74
C ARG A 32 1.94 1.16 -15.42
N MET A 33 1.30 1.77 -14.41
CA MET A 33 1.89 1.92 -13.09
C MET A 33 2.15 0.58 -12.40
N ALA A 34 1.19 -0.36 -12.46
CA ALA A 34 1.34 -1.69 -11.89
C ALA A 34 2.52 -2.44 -12.51
N LYS A 35 2.71 -2.33 -13.84
CA LYS A 35 3.87 -2.92 -14.53
C LYS A 35 5.19 -2.36 -14.00
N GLY A 36 5.26 -1.07 -13.75
CA GLY A 36 6.42 -0.44 -13.11
C GLY A 36 6.67 -0.93 -11.68
N LEU A 37 5.61 -1.19 -10.91
CA LEU A 37 5.68 -1.67 -9.54
C LEU A 37 6.19 -3.11 -9.41
N VAL A 38 5.76 -4.04 -10.30
CA VAL A 38 6.04 -5.48 -10.10
C VAL A 38 6.87 -6.11 -11.21
N LYS A 39 7.14 -5.39 -12.31
CA LYS A 39 7.98 -5.81 -13.45
C LYS A 39 7.49 -7.03 -14.22
N ASP A 40 6.49 -7.75 -13.75
CA ASP A 40 5.95 -8.96 -14.35
C ASP A 40 4.43 -8.82 -14.52
N TRP A 41 3.96 -8.87 -15.78
CA TRP A 41 2.54 -8.78 -16.10
C TRP A 41 1.72 -9.90 -15.46
N THR A 42 2.25 -11.13 -15.37
CA THR A 42 1.56 -12.29 -14.80
C THR A 42 1.29 -12.14 -13.29
N LYS A 43 1.94 -11.17 -12.63
CA LYS A 43 1.78 -10.83 -11.22
C LYS A 43 0.81 -9.66 -10.98
N ILE A 44 0.15 -9.20 -12.03
CA ILE A 44 -0.88 -8.14 -11.98
C ILE A 44 -2.25 -8.78 -12.16
N ALA A 45 -3.21 -8.36 -11.34
CA ALA A 45 -4.62 -8.72 -11.52
C ALA A 45 -5.50 -7.47 -11.45
N VAL A 46 -6.50 -7.43 -12.33
CA VAL A 46 -7.56 -6.42 -12.34
C VAL A 46 -8.84 -7.05 -11.84
N ILE A 47 -9.43 -6.50 -10.78
CA ILE A 47 -10.81 -6.76 -10.38
C ILE A 47 -11.66 -5.77 -11.16
N ASP A 48 -12.24 -6.25 -12.27
CA ASP A 48 -12.98 -5.43 -13.23
C ASP A 48 -14.47 -5.44 -12.92
N THR A 49 -15.03 -4.27 -12.67
CA THR A 49 -16.48 -4.05 -12.50
C THR A 49 -17.08 -3.21 -13.63
N GLU A 50 -16.27 -2.94 -14.66
CA GLU A 50 -16.62 -2.11 -15.83
C GLU A 50 -16.91 -2.97 -17.08
N ASN A 51 -17.55 -4.14 -16.88
CA ASN A 51 -18.01 -5.03 -17.96
C ASN A 51 -16.89 -5.51 -18.91
N GLY A 52 -15.75 -5.95 -18.36
CA GLY A 52 -14.65 -6.50 -19.17
C GLY A 52 -13.79 -5.40 -19.82
N SER A 53 -13.89 -4.16 -19.37
CA SER A 53 -13.11 -3.05 -19.95
C SER A 53 -11.60 -3.23 -19.81
N ALA A 54 -11.15 -3.92 -18.77
CA ALA A 54 -9.73 -4.23 -18.58
C ALA A 54 -9.17 -5.10 -19.72
N SER A 55 -9.95 -6.04 -20.22
CA SER A 55 -9.56 -6.95 -21.32
C SER A 55 -9.27 -6.24 -22.64
N LEU A 56 -9.79 -5.03 -22.85
CA LEU A 56 -9.46 -4.19 -24.01
C LEU A 56 -7.97 -3.80 -24.05
N TYR A 57 -7.28 -3.88 -22.93
CA TYR A 57 -5.86 -3.57 -22.79
C TYR A 57 -4.95 -4.81 -22.78
N SER A 58 -5.45 -5.98 -23.18
CA SER A 58 -4.68 -7.23 -23.24
C SER A 58 -3.42 -7.14 -24.12
N HIS A 59 -3.38 -6.21 -25.07
CA HIS A 59 -2.21 -5.94 -25.90
C HIS A 59 -1.01 -5.36 -25.12
N LEU A 60 -1.20 -4.88 -23.86
CA LEU A 60 -0.12 -4.39 -23.03
C LEU A 60 0.72 -5.50 -22.40
N GLY A 61 0.11 -6.66 -22.12
CA GLY A 61 0.78 -7.82 -21.53
C GLY A 61 -0.18 -8.83 -20.89
N ASP A 62 0.35 -9.92 -20.38
CA ASP A 62 -0.39 -11.10 -19.88
C ASP A 62 -0.84 -10.92 -18.43
N PHE A 63 -1.60 -9.87 -18.13
CA PHE A 63 -2.17 -9.66 -16.79
C PHE A 63 -3.46 -10.47 -16.59
N ASN A 64 -3.82 -10.70 -15.32
CA ASN A 64 -5.01 -11.46 -14.95
C ASN A 64 -6.23 -10.55 -14.75
N VAL A 65 -7.43 -11.08 -14.97
CA VAL A 65 -8.68 -10.34 -14.73
C VAL A 65 -9.64 -11.21 -13.90
N ILE A 66 -10.32 -10.58 -12.96
CA ILE A 66 -11.51 -11.11 -12.30
C ILE A 66 -12.68 -10.23 -12.73
N ASP A 67 -13.58 -10.76 -13.56
CA ASP A 67 -14.82 -10.09 -13.93
C ASP A 67 -15.79 -10.14 -12.75
N LEU A 68 -15.93 -9.04 -12.03
CA LEU A 68 -16.84 -8.92 -10.91
C LEU A 68 -18.17 -8.32 -11.40
N ALA A 69 -19.14 -9.21 -11.65
CA ALA A 69 -20.50 -8.79 -12.01
C ALA A 69 -21.31 -8.37 -10.79
N PRO A 70 -22.40 -7.56 -10.94
CA PRO A 70 -23.30 -7.19 -9.84
C PRO A 70 -23.84 -8.41 -9.07
N PRO A 71 -24.18 -8.27 -7.79
CA PRO A 71 -24.12 -7.04 -7.00
C PRO A 71 -22.68 -6.74 -6.54
N PHE A 72 -22.31 -5.45 -6.52
CA PHE A 72 -20.96 -4.99 -6.15
C PHE A 72 -20.84 -4.77 -4.64
N THR A 73 -21.11 -5.82 -3.86
CA THR A 73 -21.08 -5.73 -2.40
C THR A 73 -19.65 -5.76 -1.85
N PRO A 74 -19.38 -5.11 -0.70
CA PRO A 74 -18.06 -5.14 -0.04
C PRO A 74 -17.51 -6.55 0.11
N GLU A 75 -18.35 -7.53 0.45
CA GLU A 75 -17.97 -8.92 0.67
C GLU A 75 -17.37 -9.57 -0.59
N ARG A 76 -17.94 -9.27 -1.75
CA ARG A 76 -17.48 -9.82 -3.03
C ARG A 76 -16.14 -9.21 -3.46
N TYR A 77 -15.92 -7.92 -3.19
CA TYR A 77 -14.60 -7.32 -3.40
C TYR A 77 -13.55 -7.95 -2.48
N ILE A 78 -13.88 -8.18 -1.21
CA ILE A 78 -13.00 -8.86 -0.25
C ILE A 78 -12.65 -10.26 -0.74
N GLU A 79 -13.63 -11.01 -1.25
CA GLU A 79 -13.43 -12.35 -1.82
C GLU A 79 -12.47 -12.28 -3.03
N ALA A 80 -12.71 -11.37 -3.98
CA ALA A 80 -11.87 -11.19 -5.16
C ALA A 80 -10.42 -10.81 -4.78
N ILE A 81 -10.22 -9.91 -3.82
CA ILE A 81 -8.89 -9.56 -3.29
C ILE A 81 -8.20 -10.81 -2.72
N ASN A 82 -8.91 -11.61 -1.93
CA ASN A 82 -8.36 -12.83 -1.33
C ASN A 82 -8.00 -13.89 -2.37
N VAL A 83 -8.76 -14.00 -3.47
CA VAL A 83 -8.42 -14.88 -4.60
C VAL A 83 -7.10 -14.44 -5.23
N CYS A 84 -6.94 -13.14 -5.50
CA CYS A 84 -5.69 -12.60 -6.05
C CYS A 84 -4.49 -12.87 -5.12
N VAL A 85 -4.64 -12.63 -3.83
CA VAL A 85 -3.57 -12.86 -2.83
C VAL A 85 -3.16 -14.34 -2.80
N LYS A 86 -4.14 -15.26 -2.79
CA LYS A 86 -3.89 -16.72 -2.81
C LYS A 86 -3.20 -17.17 -4.10
N ALA A 87 -3.48 -16.52 -5.22
CA ALA A 87 -2.85 -16.77 -6.52
C ALA A 87 -1.42 -16.21 -6.62
N GLY A 88 -0.91 -15.54 -5.60
CA GLY A 88 0.44 -14.96 -5.60
C GLY A 88 0.57 -13.70 -6.47
N ILE A 89 -0.53 -12.95 -6.64
CA ILE A 89 -0.53 -11.65 -7.31
C ILE A 89 0.22 -10.63 -6.45
N GLU A 90 1.04 -9.80 -7.06
CA GLU A 90 1.87 -8.81 -6.39
C GLU A 90 1.31 -7.38 -6.47
N CYS A 91 0.46 -7.12 -7.48
CA CYS A 91 -0.30 -5.89 -7.62
C CYS A 91 -1.74 -6.15 -8.03
N ILE A 92 -2.69 -5.68 -7.21
CA ILE A 92 -4.12 -5.77 -7.47
C ILE A 92 -4.62 -4.39 -7.89
N ILE A 93 -5.30 -4.30 -9.01
CA ILE A 93 -6.02 -3.11 -9.48
C ILE A 93 -7.51 -3.35 -9.24
N ILE A 94 -8.22 -2.42 -8.62
CA ILE A 94 -9.67 -2.47 -8.42
C ILE A 94 -10.30 -1.40 -9.30
N ASP A 95 -10.92 -1.78 -10.40
CA ASP A 95 -11.52 -0.87 -11.37
C ASP A 95 -13.02 -1.19 -11.63
N SER A 96 -13.92 -0.49 -10.93
CA SER A 96 -13.69 0.60 -10.02
C SER A 96 -14.21 0.28 -8.60
N SER A 97 -13.61 0.91 -7.60
CA SER A 97 -14.10 0.83 -6.21
C SER A 97 -15.36 1.69 -5.98
N SER A 98 -15.73 2.54 -6.92
CA SER A 98 -16.94 3.38 -6.83
C SER A 98 -18.23 2.58 -6.86
N HIS A 99 -18.26 1.42 -7.51
CA HIS A 99 -19.43 0.56 -7.56
C HIS A 99 -19.73 -0.08 -6.20
N GLU A 100 -18.69 -0.39 -5.41
CA GLU A 100 -18.86 -0.85 -4.02
C GLU A 100 -19.64 0.19 -3.19
N TRP A 101 -19.17 1.44 -3.23
CA TRP A 101 -19.79 2.52 -2.47
C TRP A 101 -21.23 2.81 -2.92
N THR A 102 -21.47 2.84 -4.23
CA THR A 102 -22.82 3.05 -4.78
C THR A 102 -23.76 1.93 -4.32
N THR A 103 -23.34 0.67 -4.43
CA THR A 103 -24.13 -0.48 -3.96
C THR A 103 -24.43 -0.39 -2.46
N LEU A 104 -23.47 0.08 -1.68
CA LEU A 104 -23.65 0.24 -0.23
C LEU A 104 -24.66 1.36 0.10
N ILE A 105 -24.66 2.45 -0.66
CA ILE A 105 -25.68 3.50 -0.54
C ILE A 105 -27.07 2.95 -0.85
N ASP A 106 -27.22 2.21 -1.95
CA ASP A 106 -28.49 1.58 -2.35
C ASP A 106 -28.99 0.59 -1.26
N ASP A 107 -28.08 -0.19 -0.68
CA ASP A 107 -28.37 -1.09 0.44
C ASP A 107 -28.85 -0.30 1.67
N ASN A 108 -28.18 0.81 1.97
CA ASN A 108 -28.54 1.68 3.09
C ASN A 108 -29.93 2.29 2.90
N GLU A 109 -30.24 2.77 1.71
CA GLU A 109 -31.56 3.34 1.39
C GLU A 109 -32.66 2.29 1.49
N ARG A 110 -32.43 1.05 1.00
CA ARG A 110 -33.39 -0.06 1.14
C ARG A 110 -33.64 -0.42 2.61
N LEU A 111 -32.60 -0.48 3.42
CA LEU A 111 -32.71 -0.75 4.86
C LEU A 111 -33.45 0.38 5.59
N ALA A 112 -33.17 1.62 5.23
CA ALA A 112 -33.85 2.78 5.78
C ALA A 112 -35.35 2.76 5.44
N ALA A 113 -35.70 2.52 4.17
CA ALA A 113 -37.10 2.43 3.72
C ALA A 113 -37.89 1.30 4.43
N ALA A 114 -37.22 0.17 4.72
CA ALA A 114 -37.80 -0.95 5.46
C ALA A 114 -37.91 -0.70 6.98
N SER A 115 -37.25 0.34 7.50
CA SER A 115 -37.27 0.67 8.93
C SER A 115 -38.47 1.54 9.31
N PHE A 116 -38.84 1.49 10.60
CA PHE A 116 -39.89 2.36 11.12
C PHE A 116 -39.52 3.84 10.94
N ARG A 117 -40.38 4.62 10.26
CA ARG A 117 -40.19 6.04 9.92
C ARG A 117 -38.99 6.37 9.03
N GLY A 118 -38.47 5.41 8.25
CA GLY A 118 -37.37 5.68 7.30
C GLY A 118 -36.04 6.06 7.97
N ASN A 119 -35.68 5.43 9.10
CA ASN A 119 -34.52 5.81 9.88
C ASN A 119 -33.22 5.44 9.16
N THR A 120 -32.61 6.43 8.47
CA THR A 120 -31.36 6.29 7.76
C THR A 120 -30.17 6.07 8.71
N TRP A 121 -30.20 6.66 9.91
CA TRP A 121 -29.13 6.51 10.89
C TRP A 121 -28.96 5.05 11.33
N SER A 122 -30.06 4.37 11.63
CA SER A 122 -30.01 2.94 12.00
C SER A 122 -29.59 2.04 10.84
N ALA A 123 -29.83 2.45 9.61
CA ALA A 123 -29.35 1.71 8.43
C ALA A 123 -27.82 1.80 8.30
N TRP A 124 -27.24 2.98 8.52
CA TRP A 124 -25.78 3.16 8.50
C TRP A 124 -25.06 2.31 9.56
N SER A 125 -25.65 2.06 10.71
CA SER A 125 -25.03 1.17 11.71
C SER A 125 -24.82 -0.27 11.20
N LYS A 126 -25.59 -0.68 10.18
CA LYS A 126 -25.47 -2.01 9.55
C LYS A 126 -24.55 -1.99 8.32
N THR A 127 -24.57 -0.92 7.54
CA THR A 127 -23.82 -0.84 6.27
C THR A 127 -22.40 -0.34 6.45
N THR A 128 -22.15 0.62 7.35
CA THR A 128 -20.81 1.14 7.65
C THR A 128 -19.79 0.03 8.01
N PRO A 129 -20.10 -0.94 8.89
CA PRO A 129 -19.12 -1.99 9.21
C PRO A 129 -18.72 -2.87 8.03
N ARG A 130 -19.59 -3.02 7.03
CA ARG A 130 -19.30 -3.76 5.79
C ARG A 130 -18.30 -3.01 4.93
N HIS A 131 -18.49 -1.70 4.78
CA HIS A 131 -17.53 -0.83 4.09
C HIS A 131 -16.18 -0.80 4.81
N ASP A 132 -16.19 -0.60 6.14
CA ASP A 132 -14.98 -0.54 6.94
C ASP A 132 -14.16 -1.85 6.82
N LYS A 133 -14.84 -3.00 6.69
CA LYS A 133 -14.18 -4.28 6.43
C LYS A 133 -13.50 -4.33 5.05
N PHE A 134 -14.14 -3.78 4.01
CA PHE A 134 -13.53 -3.64 2.69
C PHE A 134 -12.31 -2.72 2.74
N VAL A 135 -12.44 -1.53 3.34
CA VAL A 135 -11.33 -0.58 3.52
C VAL A 135 -10.16 -1.25 4.25
N ASN A 136 -10.43 -1.90 5.39
CA ASN A 136 -9.39 -2.62 6.14
C ASN A 136 -8.73 -3.74 5.33
N THR A 137 -9.49 -4.44 4.48
CA THR A 137 -8.93 -5.47 3.60
C THR A 137 -7.96 -4.85 2.58
N VAL A 138 -8.30 -3.72 1.99
CA VAL A 138 -7.40 -2.99 1.09
C VAL A 138 -6.15 -2.51 1.85
N LEU A 139 -6.30 -1.91 3.02
CA LEU A 139 -5.19 -1.33 3.79
C LEU A 139 -4.19 -2.39 4.29
N HIS A 140 -4.68 -3.55 4.71
CA HIS A 140 -3.85 -4.63 5.25
C HIS A 140 -3.48 -5.70 4.21
N CYS A 141 -3.80 -5.50 2.93
CA CYS A 141 -3.45 -6.43 1.86
C CYS A 141 -1.93 -6.63 1.80
N PRO A 142 -1.41 -7.87 1.70
CA PRO A 142 0.04 -8.13 1.65
C PRO A 142 0.68 -7.77 0.32
N THR A 143 -0.11 -7.31 -0.68
CA THR A 143 0.35 -6.91 -2.01
C THR A 143 0.14 -5.42 -2.25
N HIS A 144 0.67 -4.86 -3.35
CA HIS A 144 0.32 -3.52 -3.78
C HIS A 144 -1.15 -3.47 -4.21
N VAL A 145 -1.85 -2.39 -3.86
CA VAL A 145 -3.23 -2.17 -4.30
C VAL A 145 -3.37 -0.79 -4.93
N ILE A 146 -3.89 -0.76 -6.15
CA ILE A 146 -4.29 0.44 -6.87
C ILE A 146 -5.80 0.41 -7.01
N THR A 147 -6.49 1.40 -6.47
CA THR A 147 -7.93 1.57 -6.66
C THR A 147 -8.19 2.63 -7.72
N CYS A 148 -9.20 2.41 -8.55
CA CYS A 148 -9.71 3.41 -9.47
C CYS A 148 -11.06 3.89 -8.95
N THR A 149 -11.21 5.21 -8.79
CA THR A 149 -12.49 5.83 -8.45
C THR A 149 -13.01 6.66 -9.62
N ARG A 150 -14.30 6.63 -9.83
CA ARG A 150 -14.96 7.56 -10.73
C ARG A 150 -15.10 8.90 -10.03
N SER A 151 -14.80 9.99 -10.71
CA SER A 151 -15.07 11.33 -10.21
C SER A 151 -16.19 11.99 -11.03
N LYS A 152 -16.92 12.86 -10.37
CA LYS A 152 -17.96 13.72 -10.97
C LYS A 152 -17.78 15.16 -10.53
N MET A 153 -18.30 16.08 -11.33
CA MET A 153 -18.35 17.47 -10.95
C MET A 153 -19.19 17.63 -9.68
N ASP A 154 -18.60 18.16 -8.65
CA ASP A 154 -19.30 18.53 -7.41
C ASP A 154 -19.91 19.94 -7.57
N THR A 155 -21.11 20.09 -7.08
CA THR A 155 -21.86 21.32 -7.18
C THR A 155 -22.49 21.65 -5.84
N VAL A 156 -22.39 22.91 -5.43
CA VAL A 156 -23.06 23.41 -4.23
C VAL A 156 -24.08 24.48 -4.62
N MET A 157 -25.15 24.56 -3.84
CA MET A 157 -26.09 25.66 -3.94
C MET A 157 -25.49 26.88 -3.26
N GLY A 158 -25.19 27.95 -4.02
CA GLY A 158 -24.75 29.21 -3.44
C GLY A 158 -25.86 29.91 -2.68
N GLU A 159 -25.50 30.93 -1.87
CA GLU A 159 -26.45 31.77 -1.13
C GLU A 159 -27.46 32.46 -2.05
N ASP A 160 -27.07 32.71 -3.30
CA ASP A 160 -27.87 33.23 -4.39
C ASP A 160 -28.80 32.22 -5.05
N LYS A 161 -28.93 31.01 -4.46
CA LYS A 161 -29.68 29.85 -5.01
C LYS A 161 -29.21 29.39 -6.39
N LYS A 162 -28.04 29.81 -6.85
CA LYS A 162 -27.41 29.32 -8.08
C LYS A 162 -26.50 28.16 -7.79
N VAL A 163 -26.48 27.18 -8.71
CA VAL A 163 -25.58 26.03 -8.64
C VAL A 163 -24.15 26.50 -8.99
N LYS A 164 -23.23 26.36 -8.05
CA LYS A 164 -21.80 26.64 -8.26
C LYS A 164 -21.04 25.33 -8.36
N LYS A 165 -20.18 25.21 -9.37
CA LYS A 165 -19.25 24.11 -9.50
C LYS A 165 -18.10 24.30 -8.52
N VAL A 166 -17.80 23.29 -7.69
CA VAL A 166 -16.80 23.38 -6.61
C VAL A 166 -15.54 22.59 -6.94
N GLY A 167 -15.61 21.71 -7.95
CA GLY A 167 -14.49 20.86 -8.35
C GLY A 167 -14.94 19.44 -8.70
N MET A 168 -13.98 18.55 -8.83
CA MET A 168 -14.24 17.12 -9.00
C MET A 168 -14.28 16.44 -7.64
N LYS A 169 -15.26 15.57 -7.42
CA LYS A 169 -15.40 14.76 -6.21
C LYS A 169 -15.45 13.28 -6.58
N ASP A 170 -14.73 12.46 -5.82
CA ASP A 170 -14.73 11.01 -5.98
C ASP A 170 -16.08 10.42 -5.62
N GLN A 171 -16.53 9.46 -6.43
CA GLN A 171 -17.68 8.62 -6.10
C GLN A 171 -17.25 7.51 -5.14
N GLN A 172 -16.87 7.92 -3.95
CA GLN A 172 -16.48 7.07 -2.84
C GLN A 172 -16.83 7.78 -1.53
N ARG A 173 -16.78 7.06 -0.41
CA ARG A 173 -17.00 7.64 0.92
C ARG A 173 -16.03 8.77 1.20
N ASP A 174 -16.54 9.86 1.78
CA ASP A 174 -15.69 10.98 2.19
C ASP A 174 -14.59 10.49 3.13
N GLY A 175 -13.35 10.91 2.87
CA GLY A 175 -12.19 10.48 3.64
C GLY A 175 -11.46 9.25 3.10
N TRP A 176 -11.96 8.59 2.06
CA TRP A 176 -11.28 7.46 1.41
C TRP A 176 -9.80 7.74 1.10
N GLU A 177 -9.51 8.91 0.53
CA GLU A 177 -8.15 9.30 0.18
C GLU A 177 -7.21 9.42 1.40
N TYR A 178 -7.77 9.73 2.62
CA TYR A 178 -6.95 9.89 3.82
C TYR A 178 -6.32 8.58 4.29
N GLU A 179 -6.91 7.46 3.94
CA GLU A 179 -6.40 6.13 4.28
C GLU A 179 -5.24 5.69 3.39
N LEU A 180 -5.11 6.26 2.20
CA LEU A 180 -4.19 5.82 1.17
C LEU A 180 -2.81 6.51 1.27
N THR A 181 -1.80 5.92 0.63
CA THR A 181 -0.44 6.47 0.57
C THR A 181 -0.36 7.61 -0.42
N VAL A 182 -0.95 7.41 -1.61
CA VAL A 182 -0.97 8.38 -2.72
C VAL A 182 -2.37 8.40 -3.32
N SER A 183 -2.86 9.56 -3.70
CA SER A 183 -4.06 9.74 -4.52
C SER A 183 -3.75 10.68 -5.68
N LEU A 184 -4.05 10.24 -6.90
CA LEU A 184 -3.80 10.97 -8.15
C LEU A 184 -5.11 11.24 -8.87
N ASN A 185 -5.30 12.48 -9.32
CA ASN A 185 -6.43 12.87 -10.15
C ASN A 185 -5.98 13.00 -11.58
N ILE A 186 -6.64 12.29 -12.52
CA ILE A 186 -6.34 12.42 -13.95
C ILE A 186 -7.35 13.38 -14.58
N ASP A 187 -6.82 14.39 -15.26
CA ASP A 187 -7.62 15.30 -16.07
C ASP A 187 -8.10 14.61 -17.35
N ARG A 188 -9.37 14.83 -17.72
CA ARG A 188 -10.01 14.13 -18.84
C ARG A 188 -9.43 14.48 -20.20
N ASP A 189 -9.10 15.76 -20.39
CA ASP A 189 -8.75 16.28 -21.72
C ASP A 189 -7.26 16.13 -22.01
N THR A 190 -6.43 16.28 -20.97
CA THR A 190 -4.97 16.19 -21.09
C THR A 190 -4.41 14.82 -20.73
N HIS A 191 -5.19 13.98 -20.02
CA HIS A 191 -4.76 12.71 -19.43
C HIS A 191 -3.60 12.85 -18.43
N LEU A 192 -3.29 14.06 -17.97
CA LEU A 192 -2.25 14.33 -17.00
C LEU A 192 -2.76 14.11 -15.58
N ALA A 193 -1.90 13.52 -14.76
CA ALA A 193 -2.16 13.26 -13.34
C ALA A 193 -1.61 14.40 -12.48
N THR A 194 -2.38 14.76 -11.44
CA THR A 194 -1.95 15.64 -10.37
C THR A 194 -2.19 14.95 -9.02
N PRO A 195 -1.30 15.08 -8.02
CA PRO A 195 -1.53 14.51 -6.70
C PRO A 195 -2.61 15.32 -5.95
N SER A 196 -3.62 14.65 -5.39
CA SER A 196 -4.48 15.21 -4.34
C SER A 196 -3.95 14.86 -2.95
N LYS A 197 -3.16 13.77 -2.86
CA LYS A 197 -2.44 13.36 -1.67
C LYS A 197 -1.16 12.62 -2.04
N ASP A 198 -0.08 12.94 -1.37
CA ASP A 198 1.20 12.26 -1.54
C ASP A 198 2.00 12.19 -0.23
N ARG A 199 2.01 11.01 0.40
CA ARG A 199 2.85 10.74 1.59
C ARG A 199 4.28 10.35 1.21
N THR A 200 4.57 10.25 -0.09
CA THR A 200 5.89 9.81 -0.58
C THR A 200 6.81 10.98 -0.88
N ASN A 201 6.29 12.18 -1.04
CA ASN A 201 6.96 13.37 -1.58
C ASN A 201 7.54 13.16 -2.99
N LEU A 202 7.04 12.18 -3.73
CA LEU A 202 7.49 11.91 -5.10
C LEU A 202 6.85 12.85 -6.11
N PHE A 203 5.63 13.29 -5.85
CA PHE A 203 4.78 14.02 -6.81
C PHE A 203 4.39 15.42 -6.35
N GLU A 204 4.49 15.71 -5.06
CA GLU A 204 4.14 17.01 -4.49
C GLU A 204 4.98 18.12 -5.13
N GLY A 205 4.33 19.22 -5.54
CA GLY A 205 4.98 20.36 -6.19
C GLY A 205 5.46 20.13 -7.62
N LYS A 206 5.25 18.94 -8.19
CA LYS A 206 5.58 18.68 -9.61
C LYS A 206 4.49 19.19 -10.55
N GLN A 207 4.88 19.48 -11.79
CA GLN A 207 3.94 19.74 -12.87
C GLN A 207 3.08 18.50 -13.15
N PRO A 208 1.85 18.67 -13.67
CA PRO A 208 1.03 17.55 -14.11
C PRO A 208 1.80 16.61 -15.05
N PHE A 209 1.66 15.30 -14.88
CA PHE A 209 2.46 14.29 -15.57
C PHE A 209 1.62 13.11 -16.08
N LEU A 210 2.11 12.43 -17.10
CA LEU A 210 1.53 11.15 -17.55
C LEU A 210 1.96 10.03 -16.60
N ILE A 211 1.01 9.19 -16.21
CA ILE A 211 1.30 7.97 -15.45
C ILE A 211 1.89 6.93 -16.41
N THR A 212 3.12 6.51 -16.14
CA THR A 212 3.87 5.53 -16.94
C THR A 212 4.41 4.40 -16.07
N GLU A 213 5.11 3.45 -16.68
CA GLU A 213 5.85 2.42 -15.95
C GLU A 213 6.94 3.04 -15.05
N GLU A 214 7.60 4.10 -15.51
CA GLU A 214 8.60 4.83 -14.73
C GLU A 214 7.99 5.43 -13.45
N THR A 215 6.74 5.87 -13.49
CA THR A 215 6.00 6.32 -12.30
C THR A 215 5.88 5.17 -11.28
N GLY A 216 5.54 3.96 -11.75
CA GLY A 216 5.50 2.77 -10.92
C GLY A 216 6.87 2.40 -10.34
N GLU A 217 7.94 2.51 -11.12
CA GLU A 217 9.32 2.27 -10.68
C GLU A 217 9.78 3.25 -9.60
N GLN A 218 9.46 4.53 -9.74
CA GLN A 218 9.75 5.54 -8.72
C GLN A 218 9.07 5.19 -7.39
N ILE A 219 7.81 4.78 -7.44
CA ILE A 219 7.08 4.33 -6.25
C ILE A 219 7.67 3.05 -5.67
N LEU A 220 8.04 2.06 -6.50
CA LEU A 220 8.67 0.83 -6.05
C LEU A 220 9.99 1.13 -5.32
N ASN A 221 10.81 1.98 -5.88
CA ASN A 221 12.07 2.42 -5.27
C ASN A 221 11.81 3.11 -3.92
N TRP A 222 10.77 3.94 -3.84
CA TRP A 222 10.36 4.55 -2.58
C TRP A 222 9.89 3.50 -1.56
N CYS A 223 9.07 2.54 -1.96
CA CYS A 223 8.60 1.45 -1.09
C CYS A 223 9.76 0.61 -0.53
N ASN A 224 10.82 0.42 -1.34
CA ASN A 224 11.99 -0.36 -0.99
C ASN A 224 13.12 0.45 -0.33
N SER A 225 13.02 1.78 -0.30
CA SER A 225 14.04 2.66 0.30
C SER A 225 14.05 2.65 1.84
N GLY A 226 13.14 1.92 2.47
CA GLY A 226 13.16 1.65 3.90
C GLY A 226 14.26 0.65 4.25
N VAL A 227 14.83 0.81 5.44
CA VAL A 227 15.78 -0.18 5.97
C VAL A 227 15.01 -1.49 6.19
N SER A 228 15.40 -2.55 5.48
CA SER A 228 14.80 -3.88 5.67
C SER A 228 15.04 -4.38 7.10
N GLU A 229 14.18 -5.28 7.60
CA GLU A 229 14.41 -5.94 8.91
C GLU A 229 15.81 -6.58 8.95
N LEU A 230 16.25 -7.15 7.84
CA LEU A 230 17.60 -7.69 7.69
C LEU A 230 18.67 -6.61 7.90
N GLN A 231 18.52 -5.44 7.28
CA GLN A 231 19.49 -4.36 7.43
C GLN A 231 19.49 -3.79 8.86
N VAL A 232 18.33 -3.67 9.49
CA VAL A 232 18.22 -3.27 10.91
C VAL A 232 18.95 -4.28 11.79
N ALA A 233 18.71 -5.57 11.58
CA ALA A 233 19.34 -6.64 12.35
C ALA A 233 20.86 -6.67 12.14
N ILE A 234 21.35 -6.46 10.91
CA ILE A 234 22.79 -6.34 10.60
C ILE A 234 23.41 -5.14 11.33
N ASN A 235 22.77 -3.98 11.24
CA ASN A 235 23.25 -2.77 11.92
C ASN A 235 23.28 -2.92 13.45
N GLU A 236 22.25 -3.57 14.03
CA GLU A 236 22.26 -3.89 15.48
C GLU A 236 23.42 -4.83 15.84
N MET A 237 23.73 -5.83 15.01
CA MET A 237 24.88 -6.71 15.26
C MET A 237 26.23 -5.99 15.16
N GLU A 238 26.36 -5.06 14.23
CA GLU A 238 27.61 -4.30 14.01
C GLU A 238 28.06 -3.50 15.24
N ILE A 239 27.09 -2.98 16.02
CA ILE A 239 27.37 -2.09 17.15
C ILE A 239 27.48 -2.82 18.50
N VAL A 240 27.19 -4.12 18.58
CA VAL A 240 27.28 -4.86 19.86
C VAL A 240 28.73 -4.97 20.32
N ALA A 241 28.97 -4.77 21.62
CA ALA A 241 30.30 -4.73 22.19
C ALA A 241 30.76 -6.06 22.78
N ASN A 242 29.85 -7.02 23.03
CA ASN A 242 30.14 -8.26 23.69
C ASN A 242 29.32 -9.44 23.16
N ILE A 243 29.73 -10.67 23.50
CA ILE A 243 29.10 -11.91 23.04
C ILE A 243 27.66 -12.06 23.54
N ASP A 244 27.35 -11.60 24.74
CA ASP A 244 25.99 -11.76 25.27
C ASP A 244 24.97 -10.86 24.58
N ASP A 245 25.36 -9.63 24.23
CA ASP A 245 24.52 -8.75 23.42
C ASP A 245 24.39 -9.28 21.98
N LEU A 246 25.45 -9.87 21.42
CA LEU A 246 25.36 -10.54 20.12
C LEU A 246 24.34 -11.69 20.14
N LYS A 247 24.31 -12.50 21.20
CA LYS A 247 23.30 -13.56 21.39
C LYS A 247 21.88 -13.00 21.51
N LYS A 248 21.70 -11.86 22.20
CA LYS A 248 20.40 -11.20 22.31
C LYS A 248 19.87 -10.77 20.94
N VAL A 249 20.70 -10.11 20.12
CA VAL A 249 20.33 -9.71 18.76
C VAL A 249 20.03 -10.94 17.89
N TRP A 250 20.86 -11.99 17.96
CA TRP A 250 20.62 -13.24 17.25
C TRP A 250 19.29 -13.88 17.59
N THR A 251 18.92 -13.90 18.88
CA THR A 251 17.66 -14.47 19.37
C THR A 251 16.45 -13.60 19.04
N LYS A 252 16.63 -12.28 19.00
CA LYS A 252 15.58 -11.32 18.62
C LYS A 252 15.08 -11.54 17.18
N TYR A 253 15.98 -11.82 16.24
CA TYR A 253 15.69 -11.99 14.82
C TYR A 253 15.72 -13.46 14.36
N LYS A 254 14.95 -14.32 15.03
CA LYS A 254 14.92 -15.77 14.74
C LYS A 254 14.58 -16.12 13.31
N ASN A 255 13.68 -15.37 12.68
CA ASN A 255 13.26 -15.50 11.29
C ASN A 255 14.38 -15.23 10.28
N LEU A 256 15.43 -14.49 10.66
CA LEU A 256 16.57 -14.17 9.80
C LEU A 256 17.73 -15.16 9.94
N GLN A 257 17.68 -16.11 10.88
CA GLN A 257 18.78 -17.06 11.13
C GLN A 257 19.09 -17.98 9.94
N ILE A 258 18.19 -18.10 8.96
CA ILE A 258 18.40 -18.81 7.69
C ILE A 258 18.99 -17.91 6.58
N ASN A 259 19.05 -16.58 6.80
CA ASN A 259 19.58 -15.64 5.83
C ASN A 259 21.12 -15.63 5.88
N LYS A 260 21.75 -15.82 4.72
CA LYS A 260 23.22 -15.95 4.59
C LYS A 260 23.97 -14.70 5.07
N ASP A 261 23.44 -13.50 4.75
CA ASP A 261 24.10 -12.23 5.10
C ASP A 261 24.02 -11.98 6.61
N PHE A 262 22.89 -12.34 7.23
CA PHE A 262 22.72 -12.23 8.69
C PHE A 262 23.63 -13.19 9.46
N VAL A 263 23.77 -14.44 8.98
CA VAL A 263 24.71 -15.43 9.53
C VAL A 263 26.15 -14.95 9.39
N ALA A 264 26.53 -14.50 8.19
CA ALA A 264 27.87 -14.00 7.92
C ALA A 264 28.24 -12.81 8.82
N MET A 265 27.32 -11.87 9.03
CA MET A 265 27.53 -10.73 9.94
C MET A 265 27.73 -11.19 11.38
N LYS A 266 26.92 -12.14 11.87
CA LYS A 266 27.09 -12.72 13.22
C LYS A 266 28.46 -13.33 13.40
N ASP A 267 28.91 -14.15 12.44
CA ASP A 267 30.19 -14.84 12.52
C ASP A 267 31.38 -13.86 12.46
N LYS A 268 31.29 -12.84 11.59
CA LYS A 268 32.26 -11.75 11.52
C LYS A 268 32.35 -11.02 12.85
N ARG A 269 31.21 -10.56 13.40
CA ARG A 269 31.20 -9.79 14.67
C ARG A 269 31.69 -10.60 15.85
N LYS A 270 31.35 -11.90 15.92
CA LYS A 270 31.89 -12.80 16.93
C LYS A 270 33.42 -12.86 16.88
N THR A 271 33.99 -13.04 15.69
CA THR A 271 35.44 -13.10 15.52
C THR A 271 36.14 -11.79 15.94
N GLU A 272 35.53 -10.64 15.63
CA GLU A 272 36.04 -9.32 16.04
C GLU A 272 36.05 -9.16 17.56
N ILE A 273 34.94 -9.55 18.25
CA ILE A 273 34.82 -9.47 19.71
C ILE A 273 35.86 -10.44 20.38
N ASP A 274 35.98 -11.67 19.90
CA ASP A 274 36.93 -12.65 20.40
C ASP A 274 38.40 -12.15 20.28
N ALA A 275 38.70 -11.50 19.15
CA ALA A 275 40.00 -10.88 18.94
C ALA A 275 40.29 -9.71 19.91
N GLN A 276 39.26 -8.87 20.17
CA GLN A 276 39.35 -7.77 21.14
C GLN A 276 39.59 -8.29 22.57
N ILE A 277 38.90 -9.34 22.98
CA ILE A 277 39.06 -9.96 24.30
C ILE A 277 40.50 -10.47 24.45
N LYS A 278 41.02 -11.22 23.47
CA LYS A 278 42.42 -11.72 23.48
C LYS A 278 43.44 -10.59 23.57
N ALA A 279 43.22 -9.51 22.83
CA ALA A 279 44.14 -8.35 22.87
C ALA A 279 44.17 -7.66 24.25
N ILE A 280 43.03 -7.63 24.96
CA ILE A 280 42.94 -7.10 26.32
C ILE A 280 43.64 -8.02 27.32
N GLU A 281 43.49 -9.34 27.17
CA GLU A 281 44.14 -10.34 28.03
C GLU A 281 45.67 -10.28 27.90
N VAL A 282 46.19 -10.16 26.68
CA VAL A 282 47.65 -10.03 26.43
C VAL A 282 48.20 -8.77 27.08
N LYS A 283 47.53 -7.61 26.91
CA LYS A 283 47.92 -6.35 27.55
C LYS A 283 47.93 -6.43 29.09
N LYS A 284 46.96 -7.13 29.68
CA LYS A 284 46.93 -7.35 31.14
C LYS A 284 48.08 -8.26 31.63
N ALA A 285 48.43 -9.30 30.85
CA ALA A 285 49.52 -10.18 31.18
C ALA A 285 50.91 -9.47 31.11
N GLU A 286 51.09 -8.56 30.14
CA GLU A 286 52.29 -7.72 30.01
C GLU A 286 52.46 -6.71 31.14
N GLN A 287 51.36 -6.23 31.74
CA GLN A 287 51.37 -5.28 32.88
C GLN A 287 51.63 -5.94 34.25
N VAL A 288 51.57 -7.26 34.35
CA VAL A 288 51.74 -8.04 35.58
C VAL A 288 53.18 -8.59 35.74
N GLN A 289 54.11 -8.35 34.78
CA GLN A 289 55.50 -8.71 34.98
C GLN A 289 56.16 -7.71 35.96
N PRO A 290 56.69 -8.21 37.14
CA PRO A 290 57.36 -7.33 38.08
C PRO A 290 58.66 -6.86 37.45
N THR A 291 58.90 -5.56 37.49
CA THR A 291 60.26 -5.01 37.31
C THR A 291 61.13 -5.51 38.46
N GLU A 292 62.09 -6.39 38.16
CA GLU A 292 63.19 -6.71 39.04
C GLU A 292 64.05 -5.49 39.31
#